data_b80b7b4c97d8b5c7b9c72b2cc60e7858
#
_entry.id   b80b7b4c97d8b5c7b9c72b2cc60e7858
#
_cell.length_a   1.000
_cell.length_b   1.000
_cell.length_c   1.000
_cell.angle_alpha   90.00
_cell.angle_beta   90.00
_cell.angle_gamma   90.00
#
_symmetry.space_group_name_H-M   'P 1'
#
loop_
_entity.id
_entity.type
_entity.pdbx_description
1 polymer ?
#
loop_
_entity_poly.entity_id
_entity_poly.type
_entity_poly.pdbx_seq_one_letter_code
_entity_poly.pdbx_strand_id
1 'polypeptide(L)'
;TAYGRPWSETTCESCGNCVSHCPTGALSAKDHKKYRSWEVRKVRTTCPHCATGCQMDLLVRDNRIVGAEPADGPSNHNLLCVKGKFGSYKFVGSGDRLTHPLIRRNGQLEQASWDEALDYMAEQFREIQKKYGNDAIAGFSCSRAPNEDNFVFQKMMRAAFRTNNVDNCARICHSASVTGLAMTLGSGAMTNPIADITGDVDVILLVGSNPTEAHPVAGTQIRRAVRRGTKLIVVDPRKIDLTNDAALHLQIKPGTNVAFAN
;
A
#
# COMPACT_ATOMS: atom_id res chain seq x y z
N THR A 1 21.21 -12.10 -9.36
CA THR A 1 21.22 -13.47 -9.91
C THR A 1 21.37 -14.46 -8.78
N ALA A 2 20.78 -15.63 -8.91
CA ALA A 2 20.81 -16.66 -7.88
C ALA A 2 22.16 -17.42 -7.77
N TYR A 3 23.13 -17.08 -8.61
CA TYR A 3 24.47 -17.71 -8.64
C TYR A 3 24.43 -19.25 -8.56
N GLY A 4 23.54 -19.88 -9.32
CA GLY A 4 23.37 -21.33 -9.35
C GLY A 4 22.56 -21.92 -8.19
N ARG A 5 22.01 -21.09 -7.29
CA ARG A 5 21.11 -21.53 -6.22
C ARG A 5 19.65 -21.38 -6.63
N PRO A 6 18.75 -22.23 -6.11
CA PRO A 6 17.31 -21.99 -6.22
C PRO A 6 16.92 -20.61 -5.69
N TRP A 7 15.97 -19.94 -6.33
CA TRP A 7 15.51 -18.60 -5.90
C TRP A 7 14.97 -18.60 -4.47
N SER A 8 14.38 -19.72 -4.03
CA SER A 8 13.88 -19.93 -2.66
C SER A 8 14.98 -19.91 -1.58
N GLU A 9 16.23 -20.14 -1.96
CA GLU A 9 17.40 -20.12 -1.06
C GLU A 9 18.13 -18.78 -1.07
N THR A 10 17.56 -17.78 -1.72
CA THR A 10 18.15 -16.45 -1.83
C THR A 10 17.24 -15.40 -1.21
N THR A 11 17.75 -14.18 -1.04
CA THR A 11 16.96 -13.01 -0.63
C THR A 11 16.10 -12.42 -1.77
N CYS A 12 15.77 -13.22 -2.78
CA CYS A 12 14.98 -12.80 -3.93
C CYS A 12 13.50 -12.65 -3.53
N GLU A 13 12.96 -11.44 -3.65
CA GLU A 13 11.56 -11.12 -3.38
C GLU A 13 10.65 -11.28 -4.62
N SER A 14 11.15 -11.89 -5.70
CA SER A 14 10.43 -12.08 -6.97
C SER A 14 9.83 -10.78 -7.54
N CYS A 15 10.44 -9.65 -7.26
CA CYS A 15 9.92 -8.33 -7.64
C CYS A 15 9.96 -8.05 -9.15
N GLY A 16 10.74 -8.82 -9.94
CA GLY A 16 10.85 -8.64 -11.38
C GLY A 16 11.63 -7.40 -11.84
N ASN A 17 12.34 -6.70 -10.95
CA ASN A 17 13.16 -5.54 -11.34
C ASN A 17 14.30 -5.95 -12.27
N CYS A 18 14.93 -7.10 -12.05
CA CYS A 18 15.93 -7.64 -12.96
C CYS A 18 15.38 -7.88 -14.38
N VAL A 19 14.12 -8.31 -14.50
CA VAL A 19 13.43 -8.48 -15.80
C VAL A 19 13.18 -7.13 -16.46
N SER A 20 12.72 -6.13 -15.66
CA SER A 20 12.39 -4.78 -16.21
C SER A 20 13.63 -4.02 -16.68
N HIS A 21 14.78 -4.27 -16.08
CA HIS A 21 16.04 -3.57 -16.37
C HIS A 21 17.00 -4.40 -17.25
N CYS A 22 16.59 -5.60 -17.68
CA CYS A 22 17.42 -6.41 -18.58
C CYS A 22 17.41 -5.82 -20.00
N PRO A 23 18.54 -5.27 -20.50
CA PRO A 23 18.56 -4.61 -21.79
C PRO A 23 18.46 -5.59 -22.96
N THR A 24 18.84 -6.85 -22.74
CA THR A 24 18.91 -7.88 -23.79
C THR A 24 17.67 -8.79 -23.82
N GLY A 25 16.76 -8.66 -22.81
CA GLY A 25 15.62 -9.57 -22.69
C GLY A 25 15.97 -11.00 -22.28
N ALA A 26 17.22 -11.25 -21.86
CA ALA A 26 17.66 -12.57 -21.40
C ALA A 26 16.92 -13.04 -20.14
N LEU A 27 16.43 -12.09 -19.34
CA LEU A 27 15.57 -12.36 -18.18
C LEU A 27 14.13 -12.04 -18.55
N SER A 28 13.25 -13.02 -18.44
CA SER A 28 11.82 -12.87 -18.71
C SER A 28 10.98 -13.38 -17.55
N ALA A 29 9.79 -12.83 -17.36
CA ALA A 29 8.82 -13.37 -16.43
C ALA A 29 8.15 -14.63 -17.02
N LYS A 30 7.71 -15.56 -16.17
CA LYS A 30 6.94 -16.74 -16.61
C LYS A 30 5.63 -16.34 -17.31
N ASP A 31 4.98 -15.26 -16.88
CA ASP A 31 3.90 -14.62 -17.60
C ASP A 31 4.49 -13.89 -18.82
N HIS A 32 4.65 -14.63 -19.90
CA HIS A 32 5.15 -14.04 -21.14
C HIS A 32 4.24 -12.90 -21.61
N LYS A 33 4.86 -11.79 -22.00
CA LYS A 33 4.15 -10.68 -22.64
C LYS A 33 3.44 -11.20 -23.89
N LYS A 34 2.11 -11.19 -23.88
CA LYS A 34 1.27 -11.56 -25.03
C LYS A 34 0.98 -10.37 -25.94
N TYR A 35 1.90 -9.37 -25.97
CA TYR A 35 1.75 -8.14 -26.73
C TYR A 35 3.13 -7.61 -27.15
N ARG A 36 3.17 -6.84 -28.22
CA ARG A 36 4.33 -6.07 -28.63
C ARG A 36 4.31 -4.70 -27.99
N SER A 37 5.47 -4.07 -27.83
CA SER A 37 5.58 -2.75 -27.19
C SER A 37 4.76 -1.66 -27.88
N TRP A 38 4.57 -1.74 -29.17
CA TRP A 38 3.76 -0.80 -29.97
C TRP A 38 2.26 -1.09 -29.97
N GLU A 39 1.82 -2.22 -29.45
CA GLU A 39 0.40 -2.58 -29.33
C GLU A 39 -0.23 -2.05 -28.03
N VAL A 40 0.58 -1.50 -27.15
CA VAL A 40 0.14 -1.06 -25.82
C VAL A 40 0.32 0.44 -25.64
N ARG A 41 -0.67 1.07 -25.01
CA ARG A 41 -0.57 2.43 -24.51
C ARG A 41 -0.14 2.40 -23.04
N LYS A 42 0.82 3.23 -22.65
CA LYS A 42 1.24 3.41 -21.27
C LYS A 42 0.38 4.46 -20.58
N VAL A 43 -0.17 4.13 -19.42
CA VAL A 43 -0.95 5.03 -18.59
C VAL A 43 -0.29 5.13 -17.23
N ARG A 44 0.26 6.32 -16.93
CA ARG A 44 0.92 6.61 -15.66
C ARG A 44 -0.10 6.62 -14.54
N THR A 45 0.22 5.93 -13.43
CA THR A 45 -0.58 5.92 -12.21
C THR A 45 0.27 5.62 -10.98
N THR A 46 -0.33 5.75 -9.81
CA THR A 46 0.28 5.38 -8.54
C THR A 46 -0.17 3.99 -8.12
N CYS A 47 0.75 3.17 -7.65
CA CYS A 47 0.48 1.83 -7.15
C CYS A 47 -0.41 1.89 -5.88
N PRO A 48 -1.53 1.14 -5.81
CA PRO A 48 -2.47 1.24 -4.69
C PRO A 48 -2.14 0.30 -3.51
N HIS A 49 -1.06 -0.48 -3.57
CA HIS A 49 -0.84 -1.57 -2.61
C HIS A 49 -0.28 -1.14 -1.26
N CYS A 50 0.56 -0.11 -1.20
CA CYS A 50 1.09 0.41 0.06
C CYS A 50 1.42 1.90 -0.03
N ALA A 51 1.74 2.50 1.12
CA ALA A 51 1.99 3.94 1.24
C ALA A 51 3.33 4.41 0.64
N THR A 52 4.15 3.53 0.06
CA THR A 52 5.36 3.96 -0.67
C THR A 52 5.01 4.85 -1.86
N GLY A 53 3.80 4.70 -2.44
CA GLY A 53 3.33 5.58 -3.52
C GLY A 53 4.13 5.43 -4.82
N CYS A 54 4.58 4.22 -5.13
CA CYS A 54 5.37 3.95 -6.33
C CYS A 54 4.65 4.37 -7.60
N GLN A 55 5.32 5.12 -8.47
CA GLN A 55 4.83 5.41 -9.80
C GLN A 55 5.02 4.20 -10.71
N MET A 56 4.00 3.91 -11.51
CA MET A 56 4.00 2.81 -12.47
C MET A 56 3.23 3.16 -13.72
N ASP A 57 3.58 2.51 -14.82
CA ASP A 57 2.85 2.58 -16.09
C ASP A 57 2.02 1.30 -16.24
N LEU A 58 0.71 1.46 -16.31
CA LEU A 58 -0.20 0.40 -16.75
C LEU A 58 -0.11 0.26 -18.27
N LEU A 59 0.05 -0.96 -18.74
CA LEU A 59 0.09 -1.28 -20.16
C LEU A 59 -1.32 -1.66 -20.59
N VAL A 60 -1.93 -0.84 -21.44
CA VAL A 60 -3.32 -0.98 -21.87
C VAL A 60 -3.39 -1.32 -23.36
N ARG A 61 -4.11 -2.39 -23.70
CA ARG A 61 -4.46 -2.80 -25.04
C ARG A 61 -5.95 -3.14 -25.09
N ASP A 62 -6.66 -2.66 -26.10
CA ASP A 62 -8.09 -2.92 -26.31
C ASP A 62 -8.93 -2.69 -25.04
N ASN A 63 -8.68 -1.55 -24.37
CA ASN A 63 -9.30 -1.16 -23.10
C ASN A 63 -9.11 -2.17 -21.93
N ARG A 64 -8.11 -3.05 -22.02
CA ARG A 64 -7.75 -4.00 -20.98
C ARG A 64 -6.33 -3.76 -20.50
N ILE A 65 -6.12 -3.88 -19.18
CA ILE A 65 -4.78 -3.80 -18.59
C ILE A 65 -4.11 -5.16 -18.80
N VAL A 66 -3.03 -5.18 -19.55
CA VAL A 66 -2.29 -6.40 -19.91
C VAL A 66 -0.95 -6.53 -19.19
N GLY A 67 -0.52 -5.50 -18.47
CA GLY A 67 0.72 -5.52 -17.72
C GLY A 67 0.95 -4.24 -16.92
N ALA A 68 2.02 -4.24 -16.12
CA ALA A 68 2.53 -3.07 -15.41
C ALA A 68 4.05 -3.00 -15.50
N GLU A 69 4.57 -1.80 -15.67
CA GLU A 69 6.00 -1.52 -15.66
C GLU A 69 6.35 -0.47 -14.62
N PRO A 70 7.56 -0.53 -14.02
CA PRO A 70 8.00 0.53 -13.15
C PRO A 70 8.13 1.84 -13.94
N ALA A 71 7.81 2.94 -13.27
CA ALA A 71 8.00 4.26 -13.79
C ALA A 71 8.80 5.09 -12.80
N ASP A 72 9.46 6.13 -13.29
CA ASP A 72 10.21 7.01 -12.43
C ASP A 72 9.28 7.84 -11.55
N GLY A 73 9.58 7.84 -10.26
CA GLY A 73 8.87 8.59 -9.25
C GLY A 73 9.73 8.84 -8.02
N PRO A 74 9.44 9.88 -7.24
CA PRO A 74 10.31 10.35 -6.17
C PRO A 74 10.53 9.31 -5.05
N SER A 75 9.61 8.38 -4.88
CA SER A 75 9.69 7.35 -3.84
C SER A 75 10.24 6.01 -4.33
N ASN A 76 10.20 5.74 -5.62
CA ASN A 76 10.52 4.40 -6.13
C ASN A 76 11.64 4.32 -7.18
N HIS A 77 12.05 5.43 -7.81
CA HIS A 77 13.18 5.47 -8.75
C HIS A 77 13.21 4.26 -9.72
N ASN A 78 12.16 4.11 -10.50
CA ASN A 78 11.97 2.98 -11.44
C ASN A 78 11.96 1.58 -10.81
N LEU A 79 11.66 1.46 -9.52
CA LEU A 79 11.49 0.17 -8.85
C LEU A 79 10.02 -0.16 -8.62
N LEU A 80 9.68 -1.44 -8.71
CA LEU A 80 8.42 -1.99 -8.22
C LEU A 80 8.69 -3.24 -7.41
N CYS A 81 7.81 -3.54 -6.46
CA CYS A 81 7.80 -4.84 -5.81
C CYS A 81 6.93 -5.84 -6.59
N VAL A 82 6.90 -7.09 -6.16
CA VAL A 82 6.10 -8.15 -6.77
C VAL A 82 4.61 -7.77 -6.91
N LYS A 83 4.04 -7.11 -5.91
CA LYS A 83 2.63 -6.68 -5.93
C LYS A 83 2.36 -5.63 -7.00
N GLY A 84 3.20 -4.60 -7.08
CA GLY A 84 3.08 -3.55 -8.10
C GLY A 84 3.30 -4.09 -9.52
N LYS A 85 4.30 -4.95 -9.69
CA LYS A 85 4.67 -5.49 -11.00
C LYS A 85 3.67 -6.52 -11.55
N PHE A 86 3.23 -7.45 -10.71
CA PHE A 86 2.49 -8.63 -11.15
C PHE A 86 1.08 -8.73 -10.60
N GLY A 87 0.74 -7.97 -9.55
CA GLY A 87 -0.53 -8.05 -8.82
C GLY A 87 -1.50 -6.91 -9.09
N SER A 88 -0.98 -5.70 -9.28
CA SER A 88 -1.78 -4.47 -9.27
C SER A 88 -2.82 -4.32 -10.39
N TYR A 89 -2.76 -5.13 -11.43
CA TYR A 89 -3.70 -5.03 -12.56
C TYR A 89 -4.56 -6.28 -12.74
N LYS A 90 -4.15 -7.42 -12.23
CA LYS A 90 -4.86 -8.71 -12.46
C LYS A 90 -6.26 -8.71 -11.88
N PHE A 91 -6.45 -8.10 -10.71
CA PHE A 91 -7.76 -8.05 -10.07
C PHE A 91 -8.80 -7.19 -10.81
N VAL A 92 -8.36 -6.22 -11.61
CA VAL A 92 -9.27 -5.32 -12.35
C VAL A 92 -10.12 -6.09 -13.35
N GLY A 93 -9.54 -7.10 -13.99
CA GLY A 93 -10.21 -7.96 -14.96
C GLY A 93 -10.67 -9.31 -14.41
N SER A 94 -10.65 -9.53 -13.09
CA SER A 94 -11.10 -10.78 -12.49
C SER A 94 -12.60 -10.96 -12.64
N GLY A 95 -13.03 -12.19 -12.95
CA GLY A 95 -14.45 -12.56 -12.98
C GLY A 95 -15.13 -12.53 -11.60
N ASP A 96 -14.33 -12.56 -10.52
CA ASP A 96 -14.85 -12.46 -9.15
C ASP A 96 -15.11 -11.01 -8.72
N ARG A 97 -14.73 -10.04 -9.55
CA ARG A 97 -14.96 -8.64 -9.25
C ARG A 97 -16.43 -8.29 -9.36
N LEU A 98 -16.98 -7.68 -8.31
CA LEU A 98 -18.35 -7.16 -8.33
C LEU A 98 -18.44 -6.01 -9.35
N THR A 99 -19.37 -6.12 -10.28
CA THR A 99 -19.64 -5.12 -11.34
C THR A 99 -20.99 -4.44 -11.17
N HIS A 100 -21.83 -4.97 -10.27
CA HIS A 100 -23.14 -4.46 -9.95
C HIS A 100 -23.38 -4.47 -8.45
N PRO A 101 -24.25 -3.59 -7.92
CA PRO A 101 -24.70 -3.68 -6.55
C PRO A 101 -25.43 -4.99 -6.27
N LEU A 102 -25.37 -5.46 -5.02
CA LEU A 102 -26.09 -6.64 -4.58
C LEU A 102 -26.98 -6.27 -3.39
N ILE A 103 -28.24 -6.64 -3.44
CA ILE A 103 -29.19 -6.50 -2.34
C ILE A 103 -29.56 -7.88 -1.80
N ARG A 104 -29.62 -8.00 -0.48
CA ARG A 104 -30.04 -9.27 0.16
C ARG A 104 -31.56 -9.37 0.16
N ARG A 105 -32.10 -10.35 -0.57
CA ARG A 105 -33.50 -10.72 -0.59
C ARG A 105 -33.65 -12.18 -0.21
N ASN A 106 -34.57 -12.50 0.69
CA ASN A 106 -34.81 -13.88 1.15
C ASN A 106 -33.53 -14.64 1.56
N GLY A 107 -32.56 -13.93 2.16
CA GLY A 107 -31.29 -14.50 2.58
C GLY A 107 -30.21 -14.62 1.49
N GLN A 108 -30.53 -14.43 0.21
CA GLN A 108 -29.63 -14.47 -0.94
C GLN A 108 -29.23 -13.07 -1.40
N LEU A 109 -27.98 -12.92 -1.87
CA LEU A 109 -27.53 -11.68 -2.53
C LEU A 109 -27.94 -11.73 -4.00
N GLU A 110 -28.76 -10.78 -4.41
CA GLU A 110 -29.27 -10.65 -5.76
C GLU A 110 -28.77 -9.35 -6.40
N GLN A 111 -28.51 -9.41 -7.70
CA GLN A 111 -28.07 -8.24 -8.47
C GLN A 111 -29.17 -7.20 -8.53
N ALA A 112 -28.79 -5.93 -8.33
CA ALA A 112 -29.67 -4.77 -8.41
C ALA A 112 -29.10 -3.68 -9.31
N SER A 113 -29.94 -2.74 -9.75
CA SER A 113 -29.46 -1.50 -10.36
C SER A 113 -28.86 -0.57 -9.30
N TRP A 114 -28.09 0.42 -9.75
CA TRP A 114 -27.55 1.44 -8.81
C TRP A 114 -28.67 2.26 -8.16
N ASP A 115 -29.69 2.66 -8.93
CA ASP A 115 -30.80 3.42 -8.39
C ASP A 115 -31.54 2.64 -7.31
N GLU A 116 -31.90 1.40 -7.60
CA GLU A 116 -32.55 0.50 -6.63
C GLU A 116 -31.71 0.30 -5.36
N ALA A 117 -30.41 0.09 -5.50
CA ALA A 117 -29.52 -0.11 -4.35
C ALA A 117 -29.38 1.16 -3.50
N LEU A 118 -29.28 2.31 -4.13
CA LEU A 118 -29.17 3.60 -3.45
C LEU A 118 -30.49 3.99 -2.74
N ASP A 119 -31.63 3.76 -3.37
CA ASP A 119 -32.95 4.02 -2.77
C ASP A 119 -33.17 3.11 -1.56
N TYR A 120 -32.90 1.81 -1.70
CA TYR A 120 -32.98 0.86 -0.60
C TYR A 120 -32.08 1.27 0.57
N MET A 121 -30.84 1.63 0.29
CA MET A 121 -29.88 2.06 1.32
C MET A 121 -30.36 3.34 2.02
N ALA A 122 -30.85 4.32 1.26
CA ALA A 122 -31.33 5.58 1.80
C ALA A 122 -32.55 5.40 2.69
N GLU A 123 -33.47 4.51 2.29
CA GLU A 123 -34.65 4.15 3.10
C GLU A 123 -34.27 3.52 4.42
N GLN A 124 -33.39 2.51 4.40
CA GLN A 124 -32.91 1.84 5.61
C GLN A 124 -32.22 2.80 6.58
N PHE A 125 -31.38 3.71 6.08
CA PHE A 125 -30.75 4.72 6.93
C PHE A 125 -31.76 5.72 7.52
N ARG A 126 -32.76 6.15 6.76
CA ARG A 126 -33.84 7.03 7.27
C ARG A 126 -34.65 6.35 8.38
N GLU A 127 -34.96 5.08 8.22
CA GLU A 127 -35.66 4.29 9.26
C GLU A 127 -34.85 4.19 10.53
N ILE A 128 -33.53 3.89 10.42
CA ILE A 128 -32.62 3.83 11.58
C ILE A 128 -32.56 5.19 12.27
N GLN A 129 -32.39 6.29 11.52
CA GLN A 129 -32.32 7.63 12.08
C GLN A 129 -33.63 7.99 12.79
N LYS A 130 -34.78 7.68 12.20
CA LYS A 130 -36.10 7.94 12.79
C LYS A 130 -36.31 7.16 14.09
N LYS A 131 -35.82 5.92 14.16
CA LYS A 131 -36.05 5.02 15.31
C LYS A 131 -35.05 5.24 16.45
N TYR A 132 -33.79 5.48 16.12
CA TYR A 132 -32.68 5.45 17.07
C TYR A 132 -31.86 6.74 17.15
N GLY A 133 -32.17 7.72 16.27
CA GLY A 133 -31.40 8.96 16.16
C GLY A 133 -30.17 8.88 15.25
N ASN A 134 -29.56 10.03 15.00
CA ASN A 134 -28.44 10.14 14.05
C ASN A 134 -27.20 9.38 14.51
N ASP A 135 -26.94 9.36 15.80
CA ASP A 135 -25.75 8.73 16.39
C ASP A 135 -25.80 7.19 16.40
N ALA A 136 -26.92 6.61 15.96
CA ALA A 136 -27.00 5.16 15.69
C ALA A 136 -26.26 4.76 14.41
N ILE A 137 -25.83 5.74 13.61
CA ILE A 137 -25.07 5.51 12.37
C ILE A 137 -23.63 5.93 12.59
N ALA A 138 -22.70 5.06 12.20
CA ALA A 138 -21.27 5.33 12.19
C ALA A 138 -20.66 5.02 10.84
N GLY A 139 -19.56 5.67 10.51
CA GLY A 139 -18.85 5.47 9.27
C GLY A 139 -17.35 5.23 9.46
N PHE A 140 -16.81 4.28 8.72
CA PHE A 140 -15.39 3.98 8.70
C PHE A 140 -14.83 4.15 7.29
N SER A 141 -13.80 4.99 7.17
CA SER A 141 -13.06 5.17 5.93
C SER A 141 -11.71 4.45 5.98
N CYS A 142 -10.96 4.50 4.89
CA CYS A 142 -9.67 3.83 4.79
C CYS A 142 -8.64 4.69 4.06
N SER A 143 -7.39 4.62 4.50
CA SER A 143 -6.25 5.26 3.83
C SER A 143 -5.95 4.68 2.42
N ARG A 144 -6.61 3.61 2.03
CA ARG A 144 -6.51 3.05 0.67
C ARG A 144 -7.48 3.68 -0.32
N ALA A 145 -8.47 4.42 0.16
CA ALA A 145 -9.32 5.25 -0.68
C ALA A 145 -8.59 6.56 -1.03
N PRO A 146 -8.86 7.16 -2.19
CA PRO A 146 -8.37 8.49 -2.54
C PRO A 146 -8.81 9.54 -1.53
N ASN A 147 -8.13 10.68 -1.50
CA ASN A 147 -8.50 11.79 -0.63
C ASN A 147 -9.90 12.31 -0.90
N GLU A 148 -10.30 12.31 -2.18
CA GLU A 148 -11.61 12.71 -2.65
C GLU A 148 -12.71 11.84 -2.06
N ASP A 149 -12.55 10.52 -2.07
CA ASP A 149 -13.50 9.57 -1.48
C ASP A 149 -13.63 9.79 0.02
N ASN A 150 -12.50 9.93 0.73
CA ASN A 150 -12.49 10.21 2.17
C ASN A 150 -13.20 11.53 2.51
N PHE A 151 -12.98 12.57 1.70
CA PHE A 151 -13.63 13.86 1.87
C PHE A 151 -15.14 13.77 1.66
N VAL A 152 -15.59 13.17 0.55
CA VAL A 152 -17.02 13.01 0.23
C VAL A 152 -17.71 12.13 1.27
N PHE A 153 -17.05 11.06 1.70
CA PHE A 153 -17.58 10.19 2.75
C PHE A 153 -17.78 10.94 4.07
N GLN A 154 -16.79 11.71 4.53
CA GLN A 154 -16.93 12.52 5.75
C GLN A 154 -18.02 13.58 5.60
N LYS A 155 -18.11 14.22 4.43
CA LYS A 155 -19.17 15.20 4.12
C LYS A 155 -20.55 14.55 4.18
N MET A 156 -20.73 13.36 3.61
CA MET A 156 -21.97 12.60 3.66
C MET A 156 -22.38 12.29 5.11
N MET A 157 -21.46 11.81 5.93
CA MET A 157 -21.74 11.50 7.33
C MET A 157 -22.20 12.72 8.12
N ARG A 158 -21.55 13.86 7.93
CA ARG A 158 -21.90 15.10 8.65
C ARG A 158 -23.12 15.82 8.08
N ALA A 159 -23.26 15.90 6.75
CA ALA A 159 -24.33 16.66 6.12
C ALA A 159 -25.62 15.86 5.99
N ALA A 160 -25.56 14.61 5.55
CA ALA A 160 -26.74 13.76 5.35
C ALA A 160 -27.16 13.03 6.62
N PHE A 161 -26.24 12.32 7.27
CA PHE A 161 -26.54 11.57 8.50
C PHE A 161 -26.51 12.42 9.75
N ARG A 162 -25.92 13.63 9.72
CA ARG A 162 -25.83 14.58 10.84
C ARG A 162 -25.19 13.97 12.08
N THR A 163 -24.14 13.17 11.88
CA THR A 163 -23.36 12.57 12.97
C THR A 163 -21.87 12.82 12.76
N ASN A 164 -21.13 12.87 13.88
CA ASN A 164 -19.66 12.90 13.89
C ASN A 164 -19.04 11.54 14.17
N ASN A 165 -19.81 10.47 14.16
CA ASN A 165 -19.34 9.10 14.35
C ASN A 165 -18.58 8.62 13.10
N VAL A 166 -17.46 9.23 12.81
CA VAL A 166 -16.59 8.94 11.66
C VAL A 166 -15.20 8.62 12.15
N ASP A 167 -14.66 7.52 11.69
CA ASP A 167 -13.27 7.16 11.96
C ASP A 167 -12.59 6.60 10.71
N ASN A 168 -11.29 6.33 10.83
CA ASN A 168 -10.45 5.86 9.74
C ASN A 168 -9.51 4.77 10.26
N CYS A 169 -9.02 3.91 9.39
CA CYS A 169 -8.05 2.88 9.73
C CYS A 169 -6.79 3.45 10.44
N ALA A 170 -6.48 4.72 10.24
CA ALA A 170 -5.41 5.44 10.92
C ALA A 170 -5.53 5.43 12.45
N ARG A 171 -6.74 5.26 13.00
CA ARG A 171 -6.97 5.16 14.45
C ARG A 171 -6.11 4.10 15.11
N ILE A 172 -6.05 2.93 14.52
CA ILE A 172 -5.25 1.80 15.03
C ILE A 172 -3.83 1.82 14.44
N CYS A 173 -3.69 2.25 13.19
CA CYS A 173 -2.45 2.15 12.43
C CYS A 173 -1.35 3.06 12.97
N HIS A 174 -1.62 4.36 13.10
CA HIS A 174 -0.60 5.36 13.43
C HIS A 174 -1.10 6.57 14.24
N SER A 175 -2.26 6.51 14.88
CA SER A 175 -2.78 7.65 15.64
C SER A 175 -1.84 8.10 16.75
N ALA A 176 -1.18 7.17 17.43
CA ALA A 176 -0.15 7.48 18.43
C ALA A 176 1.05 8.22 17.81
N SER A 177 1.53 7.76 16.64
CA SER A 177 2.63 8.40 15.91
C SER A 177 2.24 9.79 15.40
N VAL A 178 1.02 9.95 14.85
CA VAL A 178 0.50 11.26 14.42
C VAL A 178 0.44 12.23 15.58
N THR A 179 -0.08 11.78 16.73
CA THR A 179 -0.15 12.62 17.93
C THR A 179 1.25 13.01 18.43
N GLY A 180 2.16 12.04 18.52
CA GLY A 180 3.54 12.28 18.93
C GLY A 180 4.25 13.27 18.00
N LEU A 181 4.16 13.09 16.69
CA LEU A 181 4.74 14.01 15.71
C LEU A 181 4.11 15.41 15.78
N ALA A 182 2.78 15.50 15.93
CA ALA A 182 2.10 16.79 16.06
C ALA A 182 2.51 17.54 17.32
N MET A 183 2.67 16.83 18.44
CA MET A 183 3.10 17.43 19.71
C MET A 183 4.57 17.88 19.70
N THR A 184 5.44 17.18 19.01
CA THR A 184 6.88 17.46 18.99
C THR A 184 7.31 18.36 17.83
N LEU A 185 6.69 18.19 16.65
CA LEU A 185 7.10 18.85 15.41
C LEU A 185 5.99 19.74 14.81
N GLY A 186 4.81 19.80 15.42
CA GLY A 186 3.69 20.61 14.96
C GLY A 186 2.89 20.00 13.80
N SER A 187 3.29 18.86 13.27
CA SER A 187 2.59 18.16 12.17
C SER A 187 2.69 16.66 12.33
N GLY A 188 1.60 15.93 12.04
CA GLY A 188 1.57 14.47 12.07
C GLY A 188 2.04 13.79 10.78
N ALA A 189 2.67 14.52 9.88
CA ALA A 189 3.17 14.00 8.61
C ALA A 189 4.59 13.45 8.73
N MET A 190 4.99 12.61 7.78
CA MET A 190 6.37 12.16 7.60
C MET A 190 7.31 13.37 7.40
N THR A 191 8.41 13.42 8.14
CA THR A 191 9.31 14.58 8.14
C THR A 191 10.19 14.69 6.90
N ASN A 192 10.54 13.54 6.29
CA ASN A 192 11.46 13.44 5.18
C ASN A 192 10.93 12.52 4.09
N PRO A 193 11.22 12.77 2.81
CA PRO A 193 10.92 11.81 1.75
C PRO A 193 11.76 10.54 1.86
N ILE A 194 11.28 9.44 1.29
CA ILE A 194 12.00 8.15 1.31
C ILE A 194 13.39 8.27 0.68
N ALA A 195 13.56 9.14 -0.30
CA ALA A 195 14.84 9.38 -0.95
C ALA A 195 15.93 9.83 0.04
N ASP A 196 15.59 10.68 1.00
CA ASP A 196 16.53 11.17 2.02
C ASP A 196 17.02 10.04 2.92
N ILE A 197 16.13 9.08 3.28
CA ILE A 197 16.47 7.93 4.13
C ILE A 197 17.52 7.04 3.46
N THR A 198 17.50 6.97 2.13
CA THR A 198 18.36 6.09 1.34
C THR A 198 19.42 6.84 0.55
N GLY A 199 19.53 8.15 0.77
CA GLY A 199 20.54 9.01 0.21
C GLY A 199 21.91 8.82 0.87
N ASP A 200 22.60 9.92 1.09
CA ASP A 200 23.95 9.95 1.69
C ASP A 200 23.82 10.06 3.22
N VAL A 201 23.56 8.91 3.86
CA VAL A 201 23.40 8.80 5.31
C VAL A 201 24.37 7.77 5.90
N ASP A 202 24.96 8.11 7.05
CA ASP A 202 25.93 7.24 7.72
C ASP A 202 25.26 6.10 8.48
N VAL A 203 24.10 6.37 9.11
CA VAL A 203 23.41 5.41 9.98
C VAL A 203 21.89 5.47 9.73
N ILE A 204 21.27 4.32 9.63
CA ILE A 204 19.81 4.14 9.65
C ILE A 204 19.42 3.40 10.92
N LEU A 205 18.57 4.02 11.75
CA LEU A 205 17.93 3.37 12.90
C LEU A 205 16.52 2.97 12.52
N LEU A 206 16.27 1.67 12.42
CA LEU A 206 14.98 1.08 12.07
C LEU A 206 14.31 0.51 13.32
N VAL A 207 13.21 1.11 13.76
CA VAL A 207 12.51 0.74 15.00
C VAL A 207 11.12 0.22 14.70
N GLY A 208 10.80 -1.02 15.12
CA GLY A 208 9.46 -1.60 15.05
C GLY A 208 8.87 -1.67 13.64
N SER A 209 9.70 -1.84 12.61
CA SER A 209 9.26 -1.80 11.21
C SER A 209 9.89 -2.94 10.40
N ASN A 210 9.07 -3.58 9.56
CA ASN A 210 9.54 -4.60 8.61
C ASN A 210 9.27 -4.16 7.16
N PRO A 211 10.07 -3.23 6.62
CA PRO A 211 9.82 -2.66 5.30
C PRO A 211 10.00 -3.66 4.15
N THR A 212 10.74 -4.74 4.30
CA THR A 212 10.85 -5.77 3.25
C THR A 212 9.50 -6.44 2.95
N GLU A 213 8.63 -6.56 3.94
CA GLU A 213 7.28 -7.10 3.78
C GLU A 213 6.23 -6.01 3.52
N ALA A 214 6.24 -4.95 4.34
CA ALA A 214 5.21 -3.92 4.31
C ALA A 214 5.42 -2.87 3.21
N HIS A 215 6.68 -2.51 2.91
CA HIS A 215 7.09 -1.48 1.96
C HIS A 215 8.32 -1.93 1.15
N PRO A 216 8.21 -2.98 0.31
CA PRO A 216 9.39 -3.67 -0.24
C PRO A 216 10.34 -2.78 -1.04
N VAL A 217 9.83 -1.75 -1.71
CA VAL A 217 10.68 -0.79 -2.44
C VAL A 217 11.54 0.02 -1.48
N ALA A 218 10.98 0.49 -0.36
CA ALA A 218 11.76 1.16 0.68
C ALA A 218 12.79 0.20 1.32
N GLY A 219 12.40 -1.05 1.59
CA GLY A 219 13.31 -2.09 2.06
C GLY A 219 14.49 -2.34 1.10
N THR A 220 14.21 -2.37 -0.20
CA THR A 220 15.25 -2.49 -1.24
C THR A 220 16.20 -1.30 -1.23
N GLN A 221 15.68 -0.09 -1.03
CA GLN A 221 16.51 1.11 -0.98
C GLN A 221 17.39 1.12 0.28
N ILE A 222 16.86 0.72 1.44
CA ILE A 222 17.65 0.55 2.67
C ILE A 222 18.81 -0.44 2.42
N ARG A 223 18.54 -1.59 1.83
CA ARG A 223 19.61 -2.56 1.47
C ARG A 223 20.67 -1.96 0.54
N ARG A 224 20.24 -1.13 -0.41
CA ARG A 224 21.18 -0.42 -1.29
C ARG A 224 22.07 0.56 -0.52
N ALA A 225 21.49 1.30 0.44
CA ALA A 225 22.25 2.20 1.31
C ALA A 225 23.28 1.40 2.14
N VAL A 226 22.88 0.30 2.77
CA VAL A 226 23.79 -0.57 3.54
C VAL A 226 24.94 -1.09 2.68
N ARG A 227 24.67 -1.49 1.43
CA ARG A 227 25.73 -1.94 0.49
C ARG A 227 26.68 -0.82 0.08
N ARG A 228 26.30 0.45 0.22
CA ARG A 228 27.18 1.60 0.01
C ARG A 228 27.96 2.01 1.25
N GLY A 229 27.72 1.36 2.41
CA GLY A 229 28.46 1.60 3.64
C GLY A 229 27.63 2.16 4.79
N THR A 230 26.37 2.55 4.56
CA THR A 230 25.45 2.98 5.62
C THR A 230 25.29 1.87 6.67
N LYS A 231 25.44 2.20 7.95
CA LYS A 231 25.24 1.24 9.04
C LYS A 231 23.75 1.15 9.37
N LEU A 232 23.21 -0.06 9.40
CA LEU A 232 21.83 -0.32 9.78
C LEU A 232 21.77 -0.86 11.22
N ILE A 233 20.97 -0.22 12.06
CA ILE A 233 20.62 -0.70 13.39
C ILE A 233 19.14 -1.07 13.36
N VAL A 234 18.80 -2.30 13.69
CA VAL A 234 17.42 -2.79 13.75
C VAL A 234 17.01 -2.97 15.21
N VAL A 235 15.89 -2.37 15.59
CA VAL A 235 15.26 -2.51 16.91
C VAL A 235 13.88 -3.12 16.71
N ASP A 236 13.77 -4.42 16.90
CA ASP A 236 12.49 -5.15 16.72
C ASP A 236 12.49 -6.39 17.62
N PRO A 237 11.35 -6.74 18.24
CA PRO A 237 11.25 -7.98 19.02
C PRO A 237 11.42 -9.24 18.16
N ARG A 238 11.21 -9.14 16.86
CA ARG A 238 11.37 -10.24 15.90
C ARG A 238 12.69 -10.13 15.13
N LYS A 239 13.22 -11.25 14.74
CA LYS A 239 14.28 -11.30 13.74
C LYS A 239 13.65 -11.12 12.35
N ILE A 240 13.63 -9.87 11.87
CA ILE A 240 13.16 -9.53 10.53
C ILE A 240 14.26 -9.75 9.49
N ASP A 241 13.88 -9.76 8.21
CA ASP A 241 14.82 -10.05 7.12
C ASP A 241 16.01 -9.07 7.05
N LEU A 242 15.76 -7.78 7.32
CA LEU A 242 16.82 -6.75 7.38
C LEU A 242 17.81 -6.93 8.53
N THR A 243 17.55 -7.78 9.52
CA THR A 243 18.53 -8.08 10.57
C THR A 243 19.77 -8.79 10.00
N ASN A 244 19.64 -9.47 8.86
CA ASN A 244 20.75 -10.10 8.17
C ASN A 244 21.72 -9.08 7.52
N ASP A 245 21.23 -7.87 7.27
CA ASP A 245 22.01 -6.77 6.69
C ASP A 245 22.43 -5.74 7.77
N ALA A 246 21.98 -5.92 9.02
CA ALA A 246 22.19 -4.97 10.10
C ALA A 246 23.58 -5.10 10.75
N ALA A 247 24.20 -3.98 11.07
CA ALA A 247 25.38 -3.91 11.92
C ALA A 247 25.07 -4.26 13.38
N LEU A 248 23.83 -3.98 13.83
CA LEU A 248 23.36 -4.28 15.18
C LEU A 248 21.85 -4.59 15.17
N HIS A 249 21.47 -5.66 15.87
CA HIS A 249 20.06 -5.97 16.16
C HIS A 249 19.83 -5.92 17.67
N LEU A 250 18.96 -4.99 18.07
CA LEU A 250 18.51 -4.85 19.45
C LEU A 250 17.13 -5.52 19.56
N GLN A 251 17.11 -6.74 20.05
CA GLN A 251 15.90 -7.52 20.24
C GLN A 251 15.21 -7.12 21.54
N ILE A 252 14.35 -6.10 21.48
CA ILE A 252 13.60 -5.61 22.62
C ILE A 252 12.39 -6.53 22.94
N LYS A 253 11.94 -6.51 24.19
CA LYS A 253 10.69 -7.20 24.57
C LYS A 253 9.48 -6.36 24.13
N PRO A 254 8.36 -6.97 23.67
CA PRO A 254 7.11 -6.23 23.45
C PRO A 254 6.73 -5.38 24.68
N GLY A 255 6.30 -4.14 24.44
CA GLY A 255 5.94 -3.20 25.50
C GLY A 255 7.10 -2.38 26.09
N THR A 256 8.35 -2.58 25.63
CA THR A 256 9.52 -1.85 26.18
C THR A 256 10.01 -0.72 25.27
N ASN A 257 9.23 -0.29 24.28
CA ASN A 257 9.63 0.77 23.34
C ASN A 257 9.98 2.09 24.04
N VAL A 258 9.20 2.47 25.05
CA VAL A 258 9.45 3.71 25.83
C VAL A 258 10.76 3.62 26.58
N ALA A 259 11.04 2.48 27.21
CA ALA A 259 12.32 2.27 27.91
C ALA A 259 13.53 2.28 26.95
N PHE A 260 13.33 1.84 25.71
CA PHE A 260 14.36 1.95 24.69
C PHE A 260 14.57 3.39 24.20
N ALA A 261 13.49 4.18 24.10
CA ALA A 261 13.56 5.55 23.58
C ALA A 261 14.12 6.56 24.61
N ASN A 262 13.99 6.29 25.92
CA ASN A 262 14.55 7.12 27.01
C ASN A 262 16.03 6.78 27.29
#